data_08e06df57dc9fe41ac74d616f8b1ee59
#
_entry.id   08e06df57dc9fe41ac74d616f8b1ee59
#
_cell.length_a   1.000
_cell.length_b   1.000
_cell.length_c   1.000
_cell.angle_alpha   90.00
_cell.angle_beta   90.00
_cell.angle_gamma   90.00
#
_symmetry.space_group_name_H-M   'P 1'
#
loop_
_entity.id
_entity.type
_entity.pdbx_description
1 polymer ?
#
loop_
_entity_poly.entity_id
_entity_poly.type
_entity_poly.pdbx_seq_one_letter_code
_entity_poly.pdbx_strand_id
1 'polypeptide(L)'
;MLGKFFQKPDSEQGDSASADSFASRTPPGQYLTKGFPVLTYGSTPHVSSDNWQFRVWGLAQEKTFTWADFMALPQSNFTADFHCVTRWSKLDVQWTGVKVTDFMRLVKVEAKAVHVMQHCYGGYTTNISLEDFLREENFFAHTLFGEPLPADHGGPMRLVVPHLYAWKSAKWISGLEFLDEEEMGFWERNGYHHRGEPWAEERYSSL
;
A
#
# COMPACT_ATOMS: atom_id res chain seq x y z
N MET A 1 -0.91 15.08 -67.98
CA MET A 1 -1.89 14.82 -66.91
C MET A 1 -1.23 13.90 -65.90
N LEU A 2 -0.76 14.40 -64.79
CA LEU A 2 -0.08 13.59 -63.74
C LEU A 2 -1.06 13.45 -62.56
N GLY A 3 -1.53 12.22 -62.34
CA GLY A 3 -2.34 11.86 -61.19
C GLY A 3 -1.48 11.77 -59.93
N LYS A 4 -1.76 12.56 -58.93
CA LYS A 4 -1.18 12.47 -57.60
C LYS A 4 -1.93 11.38 -56.83
N PHE A 5 -1.24 10.31 -56.48
CA PHE A 5 -1.69 9.36 -55.48
C PHE A 5 -1.52 9.97 -54.08
N PHE A 6 -2.62 10.20 -53.38
CA PHE A 6 -2.60 10.50 -51.93
C PHE A 6 -2.48 9.15 -51.18
N GLN A 7 -1.32 8.91 -50.55
CA GLN A 7 -1.18 7.89 -49.54
C GLN A 7 -1.81 8.41 -48.23
N LYS A 8 -2.76 7.64 -47.69
CA LYS A 8 -3.24 7.81 -46.32
C LYS A 8 -2.10 7.47 -45.35
N PRO A 9 -1.91 8.21 -44.26
CA PRO A 9 -0.99 7.78 -43.22
C PRO A 9 -1.62 6.64 -42.40
N ASP A 10 -0.87 5.55 -42.23
CA ASP A 10 -1.13 4.48 -41.29
C ASP A 10 -1.01 5.04 -39.84
N SER A 11 -2.14 5.20 -39.20
CA SER A 11 -2.22 5.55 -37.78
C SER A 11 -3.30 4.73 -37.11
N GLU A 12 -2.97 3.51 -36.68
CA GLU A 12 -3.83 2.73 -35.76
C GLU A 12 -3.10 1.50 -35.15
N GLN A 13 -1.82 1.61 -34.81
CA GLN A 13 -1.10 0.54 -34.10
C GLN A 13 -0.62 0.90 -32.69
N GLY A 14 -0.86 2.13 -32.20
CA GLY A 14 -0.43 2.61 -30.90
C GLY A 14 -1.38 2.30 -29.73
N ASP A 15 -2.68 2.19 -29.99
CA ASP A 15 -3.67 2.16 -28.91
C ASP A 15 -4.00 0.76 -28.37
N SER A 16 -3.82 -0.30 -29.16
CA SER A 16 -4.16 -1.67 -28.72
C SER A 16 -3.13 -2.21 -27.70
N ALA A 17 -1.84 -1.98 -27.94
CA ALA A 17 -0.78 -2.45 -27.04
C ALA A 17 -0.84 -1.78 -25.65
N SER A 18 -1.26 -0.52 -25.57
CA SER A 18 -1.45 0.18 -24.28
C SER A 18 -2.69 -0.32 -23.54
N ALA A 19 -3.79 -0.56 -24.24
CA ALA A 19 -5.03 -1.08 -23.66
C ALA A 19 -4.83 -2.50 -23.08
N ASP A 20 -4.14 -3.37 -23.77
CA ASP A 20 -3.83 -4.72 -23.31
C ASP A 20 -2.90 -4.71 -22.08
N SER A 21 -1.93 -3.78 -22.04
CA SER A 21 -1.04 -3.63 -20.89
C SER A 21 -1.77 -3.17 -19.63
N PHE A 22 -2.77 -2.31 -19.76
CA PHE A 22 -3.60 -1.87 -18.61
C PHE A 22 -4.57 -2.96 -18.16
N ALA A 23 -5.15 -3.71 -19.09
CA ALA A 23 -6.03 -4.82 -18.77
C ALA A 23 -5.32 -5.91 -17.95
N SER A 24 -4.06 -6.23 -18.31
CA SER A 24 -3.25 -7.23 -17.59
C SER A 24 -2.84 -6.81 -16.19
N ARG A 25 -2.93 -5.51 -15.84
CA ARG A 25 -2.61 -4.94 -14.52
C ARG A 25 -3.85 -4.56 -13.71
N THR A 26 -5.03 -4.84 -14.22
CA THR A 26 -6.30 -4.51 -13.58
C THR A 26 -6.98 -5.79 -13.10
N PRO A 27 -7.04 -6.07 -11.80
CA PRO A 27 -7.68 -7.27 -11.26
C PRO A 27 -9.16 -7.38 -11.65
N PRO A 28 -9.74 -8.60 -11.61
CA PRO A 28 -11.15 -8.82 -11.89
C PRO A 28 -12.06 -7.89 -11.08
N GLY A 29 -13.14 -7.40 -11.70
CA GLY A 29 -14.13 -6.53 -11.05
C GLY A 29 -13.63 -5.13 -10.67
N GLN A 30 -12.44 -4.72 -11.12
CA GLN A 30 -11.89 -3.37 -10.92
C GLN A 30 -12.09 -2.50 -12.17
N TYR A 31 -12.15 -1.18 -11.98
CA TYR A 31 -12.06 -0.18 -13.04
C TYR A 31 -10.93 0.80 -12.77
N LEU A 32 -10.34 1.35 -13.82
CA LEU A 32 -9.26 2.33 -13.69
C LEU A 32 -9.81 3.72 -13.34
N THR A 33 -9.18 4.38 -12.38
CA THR A 33 -9.48 5.78 -12.03
C THR A 33 -8.35 6.71 -12.43
N LYS A 34 -8.71 7.91 -12.90
CA LYS A 34 -7.73 8.99 -13.16
C LYS A 34 -7.28 9.67 -11.86
N GLY A 35 -8.19 9.81 -10.91
CA GLY A 35 -7.90 10.38 -9.59
C GLY A 35 -7.24 9.36 -8.65
N PHE A 36 -6.98 9.78 -7.42
CA PHE A 36 -6.61 8.90 -6.32
C PHE A 36 -7.60 9.14 -5.18
N PRO A 37 -8.71 8.37 -5.14
CA PRO A 37 -9.77 8.60 -4.18
C PRO A 37 -9.29 8.46 -2.74
N VAL A 38 -9.72 9.37 -1.87
CA VAL A 38 -9.49 9.30 -0.43
C VAL A 38 -10.66 8.58 0.22
N LEU A 39 -10.41 7.41 0.80
CA LEU A 39 -11.37 6.66 1.60
C LEU A 39 -10.78 6.47 3.00
N THR A 40 -11.58 6.79 4.02
CA THR A 40 -11.12 6.78 5.41
C THR A 40 -12.28 6.41 6.33
N TYR A 41 -11.98 5.67 7.39
CA TYR A 41 -12.87 5.49 8.52
C TYR A 41 -12.47 6.48 9.63
N GLY A 42 -13.42 7.28 10.10
CA GLY A 42 -13.14 8.33 11.08
C GLY A 42 -12.49 9.59 10.51
N SER A 43 -12.02 10.44 11.38
CA SER A 43 -11.35 11.70 11.05
C SER A 43 -9.87 11.47 10.74
N THR A 44 -9.30 12.32 9.89
CA THR A 44 -7.84 12.36 9.69
C THR A 44 -7.14 12.77 10.98
N PRO A 45 -6.21 11.98 11.54
CA PRO A 45 -5.52 12.33 12.77
C PRO A 45 -4.56 13.50 12.56
N HIS A 46 -4.37 14.29 13.62
CA HIS A 46 -3.39 15.38 13.64
C HIS A 46 -2.02 14.85 14.03
N VAL A 47 -1.27 14.36 13.04
CA VAL A 47 0.10 13.87 13.19
C VAL A 47 1.01 14.50 12.13
N SER A 48 2.20 14.91 12.54
CA SER A 48 3.24 15.47 11.68
C SER A 48 4.56 14.75 11.90
N SER A 49 5.56 15.00 11.06
CA SER A 49 6.93 14.49 11.26
C SER A 49 7.51 14.82 12.64
N ASP A 50 7.12 15.96 13.23
CA ASP A 50 7.67 16.42 14.52
C ASP A 50 7.18 15.62 15.72
N ASN A 51 5.97 15.04 15.63
CA ASN A 51 5.37 14.26 16.71
C ASN A 51 5.11 12.80 16.35
N TRP A 52 5.53 12.38 15.16
CA TRP A 52 5.38 10.99 14.72
C TRP A 52 6.33 10.06 15.45
N GLN A 53 5.77 8.97 15.96
CA GLN A 53 6.49 7.87 16.60
C GLN A 53 5.98 6.55 16.05
N PHE A 54 6.87 5.58 15.97
CA PHE A 54 6.55 4.26 15.45
C PHE A 54 7.08 3.19 16.40
N ARG A 55 6.17 2.42 17.00
CA ARG A 55 6.50 1.39 17.96
C ARG A 55 6.49 0.00 17.32
N VAL A 56 7.44 -0.83 17.69
CA VAL A 56 7.48 -2.27 17.40
C VAL A 56 7.40 -3.02 18.71
N TRP A 57 6.54 -4.06 18.79
CA TRP A 57 6.36 -4.86 20.02
C TRP A 57 5.75 -6.25 19.74
N GLY A 58 5.26 -6.95 20.76
CA GLY A 58 4.73 -8.31 20.70
C GLY A 58 5.87 -9.30 20.64
N LEU A 59 5.86 -10.20 19.67
CA LEU A 59 6.93 -11.17 19.44
C LEU A 59 8.14 -10.55 18.73
N ALA A 60 8.51 -9.35 19.14
CA ALA A 60 9.71 -8.65 18.70
C ALA A 60 10.34 -7.89 19.86
N GLN A 61 11.65 -7.64 19.77
CA GLN A 61 12.29 -6.73 20.72
C GLN A 61 11.61 -5.36 20.65
N GLU A 62 11.02 -4.96 21.77
CA GLU A 62 10.31 -3.67 21.82
C GLU A 62 11.26 -2.52 21.50
N LYS A 63 10.82 -1.66 20.59
CA LYS A 63 11.57 -0.47 20.18
C LYS A 63 10.63 0.60 19.65
N THR A 64 10.92 1.85 19.97
CA THR A 64 10.27 3.03 19.37
C THR A 64 11.25 3.72 18.43
N PHE A 65 10.76 4.11 17.27
CA PHE A 65 11.49 4.83 16.24
C PHE A 65 10.90 6.23 16.09
N THR A 66 11.76 7.19 15.86
CA THR A 66 11.39 8.57 15.52
C THR A 66 11.34 8.76 14.01
N TRP A 67 10.82 9.91 13.57
CA TRP A 67 10.91 10.31 12.17
C TRP A 67 12.35 10.32 11.65
N ALA A 68 13.28 10.84 12.46
CA ALA A 68 14.69 10.90 12.11
C ALA A 68 15.31 9.50 11.90
N ASP A 69 14.90 8.50 12.70
CA ASP A 69 15.38 7.12 12.53
C ASP A 69 14.94 6.55 11.17
N PHE A 70 13.71 6.82 10.73
CA PHE A 70 13.22 6.40 9.41
C PHE A 70 13.90 7.15 8.26
N MET A 71 14.14 8.44 8.42
CA MET A 71 14.80 9.25 7.39
C MET A 71 16.29 8.93 7.24
N ALA A 72 16.89 8.30 8.25
CA ALA A 72 18.28 7.80 8.19
C ALA A 72 18.42 6.47 7.42
N LEU A 73 17.32 5.76 7.16
CA LEU A 73 17.31 4.54 6.35
C LEU A 73 17.47 4.84 4.85
N PRO A 74 17.88 3.86 4.03
CA PRO A 74 17.93 4.03 2.59
C PRO A 74 16.56 4.42 2.04
N GLN A 75 16.49 5.58 1.39
CA GLN A 75 15.28 6.07 0.72
C GLN A 75 15.27 5.59 -0.73
N SER A 76 14.11 5.14 -1.20
CA SER A 76 13.92 4.64 -2.56
C SER A 76 12.65 5.19 -3.19
N ASN A 77 12.66 5.29 -4.52
CA ASN A 77 11.47 5.61 -5.31
C ASN A 77 10.79 4.29 -5.74
N PHE A 78 9.48 4.26 -5.62
CA PHE A 78 8.64 3.12 -5.99
C PHE A 78 7.57 3.58 -6.96
N THR A 79 7.26 2.73 -7.92
CA THR A 79 6.05 2.84 -8.74
C THR A 79 5.23 1.59 -8.50
N ALA A 80 4.00 1.75 -8.02
CA ALA A 80 3.14 0.63 -7.66
C ALA A 80 1.70 0.86 -8.08
N ASP A 81 1.02 -0.23 -8.44
CA ASP A 81 -0.41 -0.21 -8.65
C ASP A 81 -1.15 -0.31 -7.32
N PHE A 82 -2.30 0.30 -7.22
CA PHE A 82 -3.04 0.40 -5.98
C PHE A 82 -4.52 0.02 -6.23
N HIS A 83 -4.98 -1.04 -5.56
CA HIS A 83 -6.29 -1.64 -5.79
C HIS A 83 -7.17 -1.50 -4.56
N CYS A 84 -8.33 -0.86 -4.68
CA CYS A 84 -9.27 -0.69 -3.58
C CYS A 84 -10.39 -1.73 -3.64
N VAL A 85 -10.81 -2.25 -2.50
CA VAL A 85 -11.96 -3.15 -2.37
C VAL A 85 -13.25 -2.55 -2.95
N THR A 86 -13.36 -1.22 -2.99
CA THR A 86 -14.48 -0.46 -3.59
C THR A 86 -14.39 -0.37 -5.12
N ARG A 87 -13.64 -1.28 -5.74
CA ARG A 87 -13.58 -1.57 -7.17
C ARG A 87 -12.82 -0.60 -8.05
N TRP A 88 -12.08 0.36 -7.53
CA TRP A 88 -11.19 1.18 -8.34
C TRP A 88 -9.72 0.74 -8.22
N SER A 89 -8.99 0.92 -9.31
CA SER A 89 -7.54 0.74 -9.37
C SER A 89 -6.88 2.01 -9.88
N LYS A 90 -5.79 2.40 -9.24
CA LYS A 90 -4.90 3.48 -9.69
C LYS A 90 -3.56 2.86 -10.02
N LEU A 91 -3.20 2.91 -11.31
CA LEU A 91 -1.91 2.41 -11.79
C LEU A 91 -0.83 3.48 -11.68
N ASP A 92 0.42 3.03 -11.66
CA ASP A 92 1.62 3.86 -11.72
C ASP A 92 1.68 4.95 -10.63
N VAL A 93 1.24 4.62 -9.42
CA VAL A 93 1.34 5.55 -8.28
C VAL A 93 2.80 5.66 -7.86
N GLN A 94 3.32 6.89 -7.87
CA GLN A 94 4.71 7.19 -7.54
C GLN A 94 4.86 7.55 -6.07
N TRP A 95 5.77 6.86 -5.40
CA TRP A 95 6.04 7.01 -3.97
C TRP A 95 7.54 7.18 -3.72
N THR A 96 7.88 7.82 -2.60
CA THR A 96 9.21 7.74 -2.02
C THR A 96 9.11 7.26 -0.58
N GLY A 97 10.04 6.41 -0.16
CA GLY A 97 10.02 5.87 1.18
C GLY A 97 11.10 4.83 1.45
N VAL A 98 10.86 3.98 2.44
CA VAL A 98 11.77 2.96 2.95
C VAL A 98 11.20 1.58 2.69
N LYS A 99 11.98 0.66 2.11
CA LYS A 99 11.56 -0.75 1.98
C LYS A 99 11.28 -1.35 3.35
N VAL A 100 10.23 -2.17 3.44
CA VAL A 100 9.97 -2.95 4.66
C VAL A 100 11.17 -3.81 5.02
N THR A 101 11.79 -4.45 4.05
CA THR A 101 12.97 -5.31 4.26
C THR A 101 14.18 -4.55 4.82
N ASP A 102 14.38 -3.28 4.44
CA ASP A 102 15.44 -2.45 5.00
C ASP A 102 15.14 -2.03 6.44
N PHE A 103 13.89 -1.65 6.73
CA PHE A 103 13.44 -1.36 8.10
C PHE A 103 13.58 -2.59 9.01
N MET A 104 13.20 -3.78 8.53
CA MET A 104 13.24 -5.02 9.30
C MET A 104 14.66 -5.45 9.72
N ARG A 105 15.72 -4.93 9.10
CA ARG A 105 17.08 -5.15 9.59
C ARG A 105 17.37 -4.52 10.97
N LEU A 106 16.52 -3.57 11.39
CA LEU A 106 16.59 -2.91 12.69
C LEU A 106 15.73 -3.59 13.76
N VAL A 107 14.92 -4.59 13.37
CA VAL A 107 13.92 -5.25 14.21
C VAL A 107 14.35 -6.69 14.45
N LYS A 108 14.37 -7.11 15.72
CA LYS A 108 14.59 -8.51 16.09
C LYS A 108 13.25 -9.16 16.39
N VAL A 109 12.79 -10.02 15.49
CA VAL A 109 11.52 -10.76 15.59
C VAL A 109 11.82 -12.17 16.10
N GLU A 110 10.96 -12.68 16.98
CA GLU A 110 11.01 -14.07 17.45
C GLU A 110 10.58 -15.03 16.33
N ALA A 111 11.20 -16.20 16.28
CA ALA A 111 10.95 -17.19 15.22
C ALA A 111 9.51 -17.73 15.17
N LYS A 112 8.74 -17.59 16.25
CA LYS A 112 7.34 -18.00 16.33
C LYS A 112 6.35 -16.97 15.78
N ALA A 113 6.79 -15.74 15.47
CA ALA A 113 5.93 -14.73 14.87
C ALA A 113 5.53 -15.14 13.45
N VAL A 114 4.24 -15.12 13.16
CA VAL A 114 3.67 -15.48 11.85
C VAL A 114 2.75 -14.40 11.28
N HIS A 115 2.32 -13.43 12.10
CA HIS A 115 1.48 -12.32 11.70
C HIS A 115 1.98 -10.99 12.24
N VAL A 116 1.54 -9.92 11.59
CA VAL A 116 1.81 -8.54 11.98
C VAL A 116 0.49 -7.78 12.02
N MET A 117 0.16 -7.19 13.17
CA MET A 117 -0.90 -6.21 13.30
C MET A 117 -0.32 -4.81 13.08
N GLN A 118 -0.82 -4.11 12.07
CA GLN A 118 -0.50 -2.72 11.81
C GLN A 118 -1.39 -1.84 12.68
N HIS A 119 -0.81 -0.97 13.48
CA HIS A 119 -1.52 0.02 14.29
C HIS A 119 -1.36 1.41 13.72
N CYS A 120 -2.41 2.23 13.80
CA CYS A 120 -2.45 3.56 13.22
C CYS A 120 -2.87 4.61 14.23
N TYR A 121 -2.37 5.83 14.06
CA TYR A 121 -2.97 6.98 14.73
C TYR A 121 -4.47 7.03 14.40
N GLY A 122 -5.30 7.30 15.42
CA GLY A 122 -6.77 7.25 15.27
C GLY A 122 -7.39 5.88 15.52
N GLY A 123 -6.58 4.85 15.88
CA GLY A 123 -7.06 3.56 16.39
C GLY A 123 -7.46 2.54 15.30
N TYR A 124 -7.22 2.83 14.03
CA TYR A 124 -7.38 1.84 12.96
C TYR A 124 -6.32 0.75 13.08
N THR A 125 -6.71 -0.49 12.81
CA THR A 125 -5.82 -1.65 12.74
C THR A 125 -6.12 -2.51 11.53
N THR A 126 -5.12 -3.18 10.97
CA THR A 126 -5.28 -4.23 9.97
C THR A 126 -4.15 -5.24 10.10
N ASN A 127 -4.47 -6.52 9.95
CA ASN A 127 -3.50 -7.60 10.01
C ASN A 127 -2.86 -7.88 8.65
N ILE A 128 -1.73 -8.55 8.67
CA ILE A 128 -1.08 -9.13 7.49
C ILE A 128 -0.23 -10.32 7.95
N SER A 129 -0.14 -11.39 7.14
CA SER A 129 0.81 -12.46 7.42
C SER A 129 2.25 -11.93 7.39
N LEU A 130 3.14 -12.48 8.20
CA LEU A 130 4.56 -12.09 8.18
C LEU A 130 5.19 -12.34 6.81
N GLU A 131 4.76 -13.39 6.10
CA GLU A 131 5.20 -13.70 4.73
C GLU A 131 4.81 -12.58 3.75
N ASP A 132 3.52 -12.19 3.71
CA ASP A 132 3.06 -11.08 2.85
C ASP A 132 3.70 -9.75 3.26
N PHE A 133 3.93 -9.51 4.57
CA PHE A 133 4.56 -8.27 5.06
C PHE A 133 6.02 -8.13 4.60
N LEU A 134 6.77 -9.22 4.54
CA LEU A 134 8.20 -9.23 4.17
C LEU A 134 8.46 -9.25 2.65
N ARG A 135 7.44 -9.17 1.81
CA ARG A 135 7.63 -9.14 0.37
C ARG A 135 8.40 -7.89 -0.06
N GLU A 136 9.28 -8.05 -1.04
CA GLU A 136 10.23 -7.03 -1.50
C GLU A 136 9.56 -5.76 -2.05
N GLU A 137 8.32 -5.86 -2.53
CA GLU A 137 7.56 -4.74 -3.07
C GLU A 137 6.89 -3.87 -2.00
N ASN A 138 6.94 -4.25 -0.72
CA ASN A 138 6.32 -3.49 0.37
C ASN A 138 7.24 -2.37 0.88
N PHE A 139 6.66 -1.23 1.20
CA PHE A 139 7.42 -0.09 1.68
C PHE A 139 6.60 0.85 2.58
N PHE A 140 7.29 1.58 3.43
CA PHE A 140 6.74 2.72 4.16
C PHE A 140 6.91 3.97 3.29
N ALA A 141 5.82 4.64 2.96
CA ALA A 141 5.81 5.82 2.10
C ALA A 141 5.60 7.10 2.90
N HIS A 142 6.40 8.13 2.58
CA HIS A 142 6.26 9.48 3.13
C HIS A 142 6.09 10.55 2.05
N THR A 143 6.18 10.17 0.77
CA THR A 143 6.02 11.06 -0.39
C THR A 143 5.08 10.43 -1.40
N LEU A 144 4.26 11.23 -2.05
CA LEU A 144 3.33 10.85 -3.12
C LEU A 144 3.50 11.80 -4.30
N PHE A 145 3.78 11.28 -5.50
CA PHE A 145 4.03 12.06 -6.74
C PHE A 145 5.07 13.17 -6.56
N GLY A 146 6.13 12.91 -5.80
CA GLY A 146 7.22 13.86 -5.56
C GLY A 146 6.99 14.87 -4.43
N GLU A 147 5.77 14.96 -3.89
CA GLU A 147 5.39 15.87 -2.82
C GLU A 147 5.27 15.14 -1.46
N PRO A 148 5.41 15.83 -0.34
CA PRO A 148 5.13 15.26 0.97
C PRO A 148 3.75 14.59 0.99
N LEU A 149 3.67 13.40 1.60
CA LEU A 149 2.43 12.62 1.63
C LEU A 149 1.30 13.41 2.29
N PRO A 150 0.20 13.72 1.56
CA PRO A 150 -0.92 14.46 2.13
C PRO A 150 -1.52 13.75 3.35
N ALA A 151 -2.00 14.53 4.32
CA ALA A 151 -2.56 13.99 5.57
C ALA A 151 -3.70 12.99 5.34
N ASP A 152 -4.60 13.27 4.39
CA ASP A 152 -5.74 12.41 4.03
C ASP A 152 -5.33 11.12 3.28
N HIS A 153 -4.16 11.11 2.65
CA HIS A 153 -3.54 9.92 2.07
C HIS A 153 -2.66 9.13 3.06
N GLY A 154 -2.58 9.55 4.32
CA GLY A 154 -1.90 8.82 5.39
C GLY A 154 -0.60 9.46 5.86
N GLY A 155 -0.35 10.74 5.50
CA GLY A 155 0.83 11.47 5.98
C GLY A 155 0.89 11.60 7.50
N PRO A 156 2.10 11.67 8.09
CA PRO A 156 3.40 11.76 7.40
C PRO A 156 3.93 10.42 6.87
N MET A 157 3.42 9.27 7.33
CA MET A 157 3.88 7.94 6.95
C MET A 157 2.72 6.96 6.83
N ARG A 158 2.73 6.15 5.77
CA ARG A 158 1.85 5.00 5.59
C ARG A 158 2.61 3.76 5.17
N LEU A 159 2.03 2.58 5.39
CA LEU A 159 2.46 1.37 4.70
C LEU A 159 1.80 1.29 3.31
N VAL A 160 2.53 0.75 2.33
CA VAL A 160 2.02 0.38 1.02
C VAL A 160 2.33 -1.09 0.76
N VAL A 161 1.28 -1.87 0.49
CA VAL A 161 1.31 -3.31 0.21
C VAL A 161 0.64 -3.51 -1.14
N PRO A 162 1.36 -3.41 -2.27
CA PRO A 162 0.77 -3.32 -3.60
C PRO A 162 -0.01 -4.56 -4.03
N HIS A 163 0.38 -5.74 -3.56
CA HIS A 163 -0.22 -7.01 -3.93
C HIS A 163 -1.53 -7.34 -3.17
N LEU A 164 -1.91 -6.51 -2.19
CA LEU A 164 -3.15 -6.66 -1.45
C LEU A 164 -4.08 -5.45 -1.65
N TYR A 165 -5.38 -5.64 -1.39
CA TYR A 165 -6.29 -4.50 -1.41
C TYR A 165 -5.88 -3.40 -0.43
N ALA A 166 -6.19 -2.18 -0.79
CA ALA A 166 -5.75 -0.93 -0.17
C ALA A 166 -5.98 -0.81 1.35
N TRP A 167 -6.93 -1.54 1.95
CA TRP A 167 -7.13 -1.50 3.40
C TRP A 167 -5.99 -2.15 4.18
N LYS A 168 -5.19 -3.04 3.54
CA LYS A 168 -3.97 -3.62 4.10
C LYS A 168 -2.79 -2.65 4.08
N SER A 169 -2.91 -1.56 3.34
CA SER A 169 -1.92 -0.47 3.26
C SER A 169 -2.28 0.61 4.28
N ALA A 170 -1.94 0.39 5.55
CA ALA A 170 -2.35 1.22 6.68
C ALA A 170 -1.87 2.67 6.56
N LYS A 171 -2.81 3.64 6.63
CA LYS A 171 -2.55 5.07 6.70
C LYS A 171 -2.21 5.49 8.13
N TRP A 172 -1.40 6.55 8.27
CA TRP A 172 -1.00 7.10 9.59
C TRP A 172 -0.41 6.05 10.51
N ILE A 173 0.45 5.20 9.97
CA ILE A 173 0.98 4.06 10.71
C ILE A 173 1.78 4.52 11.94
N SER A 174 1.48 3.93 13.10
CA SER A 174 2.09 4.23 14.39
C SER A 174 2.84 3.05 15.00
N GLY A 175 2.69 1.85 14.44
CA GLY A 175 3.44 0.71 14.93
C GLY A 175 3.06 -0.63 14.34
N LEU A 176 3.88 -1.63 14.70
CA LEU A 176 3.72 -3.03 14.32
C LEU A 176 3.77 -3.90 15.57
N GLU A 177 2.78 -4.76 15.72
CA GLU A 177 2.73 -5.80 16.73
C GLU A 177 2.93 -7.16 16.06
N PHE A 178 3.92 -7.93 16.50
CA PHE A 178 4.21 -9.24 15.96
C PHE A 178 3.52 -10.33 16.78
N LEU A 179 2.83 -11.26 16.10
CA LEU A 179 1.92 -12.24 16.70
C LEU A 179 2.26 -13.66 16.25
N ASP A 180 1.94 -14.67 17.08
CA ASP A 180 2.07 -16.10 16.76
C ASP A 180 0.80 -16.71 16.16
N GLU A 181 -0.28 -15.95 16.08
CA GLU A 181 -1.51 -16.35 15.42
C GLU A 181 -2.15 -15.17 14.69
N GLU A 182 -3.11 -15.44 13.82
CA GLU A 182 -3.85 -14.41 13.14
C GLU A 182 -4.86 -13.74 14.08
N GLU A 183 -4.73 -12.42 14.21
CA GLU A 183 -5.75 -11.58 14.83
C GLU A 183 -6.41 -10.68 13.79
N MET A 184 -7.73 -10.48 13.91
CA MET A 184 -8.48 -9.64 12.98
C MET A 184 -8.27 -8.17 13.28
N GLY A 185 -7.93 -7.38 12.25
CA GLY A 185 -7.97 -5.92 12.30
C GLY A 185 -9.39 -5.35 12.20
N PHE A 186 -9.48 -4.04 12.00
CA PHE A 186 -10.78 -3.35 11.99
C PHE A 186 -11.73 -3.85 10.90
N TRP A 187 -11.29 -3.86 9.63
CA TRP A 187 -12.18 -4.27 8.53
C TRP A 187 -12.41 -5.76 8.47
N GLU A 188 -11.43 -6.58 8.88
CA GLU A 188 -11.57 -8.02 8.97
C GLU A 188 -12.68 -8.40 9.97
N ARG A 189 -12.76 -7.73 11.15
CA ARG A 189 -13.87 -7.88 12.11
C ARG A 189 -15.22 -7.39 11.57
N ASN A 190 -15.18 -6.54 10.54
CA ASN A 190 -16.39 -6.03 9.87
C ASN A 190 -16.70 -6.78 8.56
N GLY A 191 -16.17 -7.99 8.38
CA GLY A 191 -16.53 -8.89 7.29
C GLY A 191 -15.69 -8.76 6.02
N TYR A 192 -14.57 -8.02 6.05
CA TYR A 192 -13.60 -8.06 4.96
C TYR A 192 -12.76 -9.34 5.03
N HIS A 193 -12.23 -9.75 3.88
CA HIS A 193 -11.39 -10.95 3.79
C HIS A 193 -10.12 -10.81 4.63
N HIS A 194 -9.64 -11.92 5.21
CA HIS A 194 -8.47 -11.94 6.08
C HIS A 194 -7.20 -11.46 5.36
N ARG A 195 -6.95 -11.93 4.14
CA ARG A 195 -5.76 -11.59 3.34
C ARG A 195 -6.02 -10.42 2.39
N GLY A 196 -7.06 -10.50 1.55
CA GLY A 196 -7.45 -9.42 0.65
C GLY A 196 -6.65 -9.34 -0.64
N GLU A 197 -6.42 -10.45 -1.33
CA GLU A 197 -5.71 -10.53 -2.60
C GLU A 197 -6.64 -10.10 -3.76
N PRO A 198 -6.28 -9.04 -4.55
CA PRO A 198 -7.15 -8.47 -5.57
C PRO A 198 -7.45 -9.40 -6.77
N TRP A 199 -6.48 -10.23 -7.17
CA TRP A 199 -6.62 -11.12 -8.32
C TRP A 199 -7.49 -12.34 -8.02
N ALA A 200 -7.56 -12.74 -6.75
CA ALA A 200 -8.49 -13.77 -6.26
C ALA A 200 -9.86 -13.17 -5.86
N GLU A 201 -10.06 -11.85 -6.02
CA GLU A 201 -11.25 -11.12 -5.56
C GLU A 201 -11.59 -11.32 -4.08
N GLU A 202 -10.59 -11.46 -3.23
CA GLU A 202 -10.72 -11.64 -1.77
C GLU A 202 -11.21 -10.35 -1.09
N ARG A 203 -12.46 -9.93 -1.38
CA ARG A 203 -13.04 -8.69 -0.86
C ARG A 203 -13.65 -8.88 0.52
N TYR A 204 -14.41 -9.94 0.69
CA TYR A 204 -15.19 -10.21 1.90
C TYR A 204 -14.96 -11.65 2.35
N SER A 205 -15.01 -11.87 3.68
CA SER A 205 -15.05 -13.22 4.22
C SER A 205 -16.35 -13.90 3.77
N SER A 206 -16.25 -15.16 3.34
CA SER A 206 -17.43 -15.98 3.15
C SER A 206 -18.08 -16.17 4.52
N LEU A 207 -19.35 -15.79 4.66
CA LEU A 207 -20.17 -16.09 5.82
C LEU A 207 -20.48 -17.60 5.87
#